data_b6aca18374b1fd86a55273b9001d7024
#
_entry.id   b6aca18374b1fd86a55273b9001d7024
#
_cell.length_a   1.000
_cell.length_b   1.000
_cell.length_c   1.000
_cell.angle_alpha   90.00
_cell.angle_beta   90.00
_cell.angle_gamma   90.00
#
_symmetry.space_group_name_H-M   'P 1'
#
loop_
_entity.id
_entity.type
_entity.pdbx_description
1 polymer ?
#
loop_
_entity_poly.entity_id
_entity_poly.type
_entity_poly.pdbx_seq_one_letter_code
_entity_poly.pdbx_strand_id
1 'polypeptide(L)'
;MTERGFHPFAVLHFLRKTILLYLLPLLQVLFARNWAALRTALVQGAALLTVLAAVSAAVLHAGRWRVDAQGTLRVRWRLGVRLDRCLKASQLAALTIERPLLYRLAGASRVVLYPAGQKRTLTLLLSAQNAQFLADRMMPRRNAVAHTPRGGEKLAFAVLGANGLSTLALLALAIKQSRPYAPDAQTAAFAHLNRIAAWAARWLPMGTAWLLVLGGVLFCASLVRSAAHAAHYTVWRTESHLGSRGGFVRRYEMRLALEHLSYADLRRSPATWALGCCPVFVTAGSCQPEIPLLVWREDGPFLQELLPGFALPPKAPVDTAGRSIPAFFLPAGIPCGLCLLLTAVSRYTLPALTVPLLVVTAVFAALLASAYNGWRKEGIWLQNGRLTLRWQHGFHLHDICVLCPVPALTAMQSPWAAAVHRTNLTLTFPGGVKCKVRSVKCSELPFLLF
;
A
#
# COMPACT_ATOMS: atom_id res chain seq x y z
N MET A 1 -0.08 -2.31 -38.81
CA MET A 1 0.11 -2.47 -37.35
C MET A 1 -0.38 -3.84 -36.97
N THR A 2 0.52 -4.68 -36.41
CA THR A 2 0.21 -6.08 -36.10
C THR A 2 -0.54 -6.18 -34.76
N GLU A 3 -1.64 -6.92 -34.75
CA GLU A 3 -2.34 -7.31 -33.54
C GLU A 3 -1.48 -8.33 -32.79
N ARG A 4 -1.36 -8.16 -31.46
CA ARG A 4 -0.55 -9.00 -30.58
C ARG A 4 -1.44 -9.76 -29.60
N GLY A 5 -1.05 -11.00 -29.27
CA GLY A 5 -1.72 -11.81 -28.26
C GLY A 5 -1.25 -11.48 -26.85
N PHE A 6 -1.97 -12.01 -25.85
CA PHE A 6 -1.55 -12.01 -24.46
C PHE A 6 -0.52 -13.10 -24.19
N HIS A 7 0.21 -12.95 -23.08
CA HIS A 7 1.21 -13.95 -22.69
C HIS A 7 0.53 -15.20 -22.11
N PRO A 8 0.95 -16.44 -22.47
CA PRO A 8 0.32 -17.69 -21.99
C PRO A 8 0.29 -17.83 -20.47
N PHE A 9 1.26 -17.27 -19.79
CA PHE A 9 1.29 -17.22 -18.31
C PHE A 9 0.07 -16.54 -17.68
N ALA A 10 -0.75 -15.84 -18.48
CA ALA A 10 -1.99 -15.25 -18.01
C ALA A 10 -3.00 -16.32 -17.56
N VAL A 11 -2.99 -17.53 -18.12
CA VAL A 11 -3.79 -18.68 -17.67
C VAL A 11 -3.48 -18.95 -16.19
N LEU A 12 -2.21 -19.11 -15.85
CA LEU A 12 -1.77 -19.37 -14.48
C LEU A 12 -2.11 -18.20 -13.53
N HIS A 13 -2.00 -16.97 -14.02
CA HIS A 13 -2.38 -15.80 -13.22
C HIS A 13 -3.87 -15.79 -12.85
N PHE A 14 -4.74 -16.15 -13.78
CA PHE A 14 -6.19 -16.24 -13.50
C PHE A 14 -6.50 -17.41 -12.56
N LEU A 15 -5.84 -18.53 -12.74
CA LEU A 15 -6.03 -19.73 -11.93
C LEU A 15 -5.42 -19.65 -10.52
N ARG A 16 -4.49 -18.73 -10.27
CA ARG A 16 -3.71 -18.68 -9.01
C ARG A 16 -4.55 -18.69 -7.74
N LYS A 17 -5.70 -18.02 -7.73
CA LYS A 17 -6.61 -18.01 -6.57
C LYS A 17 -7.29 -19.35 -6.36
N THR A 18 -7.72 -19.97 -7.45
CA THR A 18 -8.34 -21.30 -7.44
C THR A 18 -7.33 -22.36 -7.04
N ILE A 19 -6.09 -22.27 -7.56
CA ILE A 19 -4.99 -23.15 -7.16
C ILE A 19 -4.70 -23.04 -5.67
N LEU A 20 -4.62 -21.81 -5.13
CA LEU A 20 -4.40 -21.57 -3.70
C LEU A 20 -5.54 -22.11 -2.83
N LEU A 21 -6.80 -21.89 -3.25
CA LEU A 21 -7.98 -22.41 -2.54
C LEU A 21 -7.99 -23.93 -2.53
N TYR A 22 -7.53 -24.55 -3.61
CA TYR A 22 -7.47 -26.00 -3.74
C TYR A 22 -6.25 -26.62 -3.02
N LEU A 23 -5.15 -25.90 -2.98
CA LEU A 23 -3.90 -26.37 -2.33
C LEU A 23 -4.10 -26.57 -0.82
N LEU A 24 -4.89 -25.75 -0.15
CA LEU A 24 -5.13 -25.84 1.29
C LEU A 24 -5.79 -27.17 1.71
N PRO A 25 -6.95 -27.60 1.14
CA PRO A 25 -7.53 -28.91 1.45
C PRO A 25 -6.61 -30.06 1.05
N LEU A 26 -5.94 -29.94 -0.08
CA LEU A 26 -5.02 -30.97 -0.59
C LEU A 26 -3.83 -31.19 0.35
N LEU A 27 -3.28 -30.13 0.93
CA LEU A 27 -2.28 -30.20 1.98
C LEU A 27 -2.83 -30.89 3.23
N GLN A 28 -4.08 -30.60 3.65
CA GLN A 28 -4.69 -31.26 4.79
C GLN A 28 -4.77 -32.78 4.60
N VAL A 29 -5.24 -33.24 3.44
CA VAL A 29 -5.35 -34.67 3.11
C VAL A 29 -3.97 -35.34 3.00
N LEU A 30 -2.99 -34.65 2.42
CA LEU A 30 -1.60 -35.13 2.33
C LEU A 30 -0.99 -35.37 3.72
N PHE A 31 -1.18 -34.42 4.62
CA PHE A 31 -0.62 -34.52 5.98
C PHE A 31 -1.37 -35.50 6.89
N ALA A 32 -2.67 -35.71 6.62
CA ALA A 32 -3.43 -36.77 7.27
C ALA A 32 -2.99 -38.19 6.85
N ARG A 33 -2.01 -38.32 5.90
CA ARG A 33 -1.51 -39.57 5.32
C ARG A 33 -2.63 -40.48 4.77
N ASN A 34 -3.77 -39.90 4.42
CA ASN A 34 -4.87 -40.65 3.79
C ASN A 34 -4.68 -40.67 2.27
N TRP A 35 -3.90 -41.66 1.79
CA TRP A 35 -3.54 -41.78 0.39
C TRP A 35 -4.71 -42.01 -0.57
N ALA A 36 -5.77 -42.68 -0.10
CA ALA A 36 -6.97 -42.89 -0.91
C ALA A 36 -7.72 -41.58 -1.15
N ALA A 37 -7.96 -40.81 -0.07
CA ALA A 37 -8.57 -39.49 -0.16
C ALA A 37 -7.70 -38.50 -0.94
N LEU A 38 -6.37 -38.58 -0.81
CA LEU A 38 -5.43 -37.74 -1.56
C LEU A 38 -5.54 -38.01 -3.07
N ARG A 39 -5.56 -39.29 -3.47
CA ARG A 39 -5.70 -39.65 -4.90
C ARG A 39 -7.01 -39.14 -5.49
N THR A 40 -8.11 -39.31 -4.78
CA THR A 40 -9.43 -38.84 -5.23
C THR A 40 -9.43 -37.28 -5.34
N ALA A 41 -8.93 -36.58 -4.32
CA ALA A 41 -8.82 -35.14 -4.35
C ALA A 41 -7.93 -34.64 -5.49
N LEU A 42 -6.78 -35.27 -5.71
CA LEU A 42 -5.87 -34.92 -6.82
C LEU A 42 -6.55 -35.09 -8.18
N VAL A 43 -7.25 -36.19 -8.42
CA VAL A 43 -7.95 -36.44 -9.69
C VAL A 43 -9.07 -35.41 -9.92
N GLN A 44 -9.91 -35.18 -8.93
CA GLN A 44 -11.00 -34.22 -9.04
C GLN A 44 -10.48 -32.77 -9.24
N GLY A 45 -9.45 -32.39 -8.49
CA GLY A 45 -8.86 -31.08 -8.62
C GLY A 45 -8.11 -30.89 -9.94
N ALA A 46 -7.39 -31.91 -10.41
CA ALA A 46 -6.74 -31.86 -11.70
C ALA A 46 -7.76 -31.71 -12.84
N ALA A 47 -8.86 -32.43 -12.79
CA ALA A 47 -9.94 -32.29 -13.76
C ALA A 47 -10.52 -30.88 -13.76
N LEU A 48 -10.87 -30.33 -12.59
CA LEU A 48 -11.38 -28.96 -12.45
C LEU A 48 -10.39 -27.92 -12.96
N LEU A 49 -9.11 -28.03 -12.55
CA LEU A 49 -8.06 -27.11 -12.97
C LEU A 49 -7.81 -27.20 -14.48
N THR A 50 -7.90 -28.39 -15.08
CA THR A 50 -7.75 -28.59 -16.53
C THR A 50 -8.87 -27.89 -17.29
N VAL A 51 -10.13 -28.05 -16.86
CA VAL A 51 -11.28 -27.36 -17.47
C VAL A 51 -11.12 -25.85 -17.36
N LEU A 52 -10.81 -25.34 -16.18
CA LEU A 52 -10.61 -23.91 -15.97
C LEU A 52 -9.41 -23.38 -16.76
N ALA A 53 -8.34 -24.15 -16.89
CA ALA A 53 -7.19 -23.80 -17.71
C ALA A 53 -7.57 -23.75 -19.21
N ALA A 54 -8.32 -24.70 -19.71
CA ALA A 54 -8.79 -24.73 -21.09
C ALA A 54 -9.68 -23.52 -21.41
N VAL A 55 -10.66 -23.22 -20.54
CA VAL A 55 -11.51 -22.03 -20.69
C VAL A 55 -10.70 -20.76 -20.63
N SER A 56 -9.78 -20.62 -19.68
CA SER A 56 -8.91 -19.45 -19.56
C SER A 56 -8.00 -19.29 -20.79
N ALA A 57 -7.46 -20.39 -21.32
CA ALA A 57 -6.63 -20.38 -22.51
C ALA A 57 -7.45 -19.97 -23.75
N ALA A 58 -8.68 -20.47 -23.91
CA ALA A 58 -9.58 -20.07 -24.98
C ALA A 58 -9.88 -18.56 -24.94
N VAL A 59 -10.21 -18.03 -23.76
CA VAL A 59 -10.45 -16.57 -23.57
C VAL A 59 -9.23 -15.76 -23.93
N LEU A 60 -8.03 -16.19 -23.52
CA LEU A 60 -6.79 -15.48 -23.80
C LEU A 60 -6.40 -15.56 -25.28
N HIS A 61 -6.60 -16.70 -25.91
CA HIS A 61 -6.30 -16.88 -27.33
C HIS A 61 -7.22 -16.02 -28.21
N ALA A 62 -8.47 -15.83 -27.80
CA ALA A 62 -9.44 -14.96 -28.48
C ALA A 62 -9.15 -13.47 -28.24
N GLY A 63 -8.32 -13.14 -27.25
CA GLY A 63 -7.94 -11.76 -26.91
C GLY A 63 -6.79 -11.25 -27.79
N ARG A 64 -6.93 -10.04 -28.32
CA ARG A 64 -5.90 -9.33 -29.08
C ARG A 64 -5.80 -7.89 -28.60
N TRP A 65 -4.59 -7.34 -28.65
CA TRP A 65 -4.35 -5.94 -28.35
C TRP A 65 -3.46 -5.30 -29.41
N ARG A 66 -3.65 -4.00 -29.61
CA ARG A 66 -2.80 -3.17 -30.47
C ARG A 66 -2.69 -1.77 -29.94
N VAL A 67 -1.59 -1.10 -30.23
CA VAL A 67 -1.39 0.33 -29.93
C VAL A 67 -1.11 1.04 -31.24
N ASP A 68 -1.87 2.09 -31.49
CA ASP A 68 -1.70 2.93 -32.67
C ASP A 68 -0.49 3.87 -32.50
N ALA A 69 -0.05 4.50 -33.61
CA ALA A 69 1.05 5.47 -33.58
C ALA A 69 0.74 6.68 -32.67
N GLN A 70 -0.54 7.00 -32.52
CA GLN A 70 -1.06 8.08 -31.68
C GLN A 70 -1.18 7.71 -30.18
N GLY A 71 -0.70 6.52 -29.76
CA GLY A 71 -0.79 6.07 -28.38
C GLY A 71 -2.18 5.59 -27.96
N THR A 72 -3.05 5.21 -28.91
CA THR A 72 -4.36 4.64 -28.58
C THR A 72 -4.25 3.13 -28.44
N LEU A 73 -4.49 2.61 -27.23
CA LEU A 73 -4.57 1.18 -26.95
C LEU A 73 -5.98 0.69 -27.28
N ARG A 74 -6.07 -0.36 -28.11
CA ARG A 74 -7.31 -1.10 -28.36
C ARG A 74 -7.12 -2.54 -27.92
N VAL A 75 -8.02 -3.02 -27.07
CA VAL A 75 -8.03 -4.40 -26.58
C VAL A 75 -9.36 -5.03 -27.00
N ARG A 76 -9.30 -6.15 -27.70
CA ARG A 76 -10.46 -6.85 -28.25
C ARG A 76 -10.49 -8.29 -27.75
N TRP A 77 -11.66 -8.72 -27.33
CA TRP A 77 -11.97 -10.12 -27.05
C TRP A 77 -13.10 -10.57 -27.97
N ARG A 78 -12.92 -11.71 -28.61
CA ARG A 78 -13.88 -12.29 -29.55
C ARG A 78 -14.20 -13.72 -29.12
N LEU A 79 -14.97 -13.86 -28.05
CA LEU A 79 -15.43 -15.16 -27.56
C LEU A 79 -16.96 -15.10 -27.40
N GLY A 80 -17.69 -15.37 -28.52
CA GLY A 80 -19.16 -15.23 -28.53
C GLY A 80 -19.61 -13.77 -28.47
N VAL A 81 -19.21 -13.04 -27.44
CA VAL A 81 -19.46 -11.61 -27.26
C VAL A 81 -18.22 -10.80 -27.67
N ARG A 82 -18.43 -9.74 -28.45
CA ARG A 82 -17.36 -8.78 -28.79
C ARG A 82 -17.23 -7.76 -27.68
N LEU A 83 -16.09 -7.75 -27.00
CA LEU A 83 -15.71 -6.75 -26.02
C LEU A 83 -14.54 -5.94 -26.59
N ASP A 84 -14.80 -4.71 -26.98
CA ASP A 84 -13.78 -3.78 -27.45
C ASP A 84 -13.57 -2.69 -26.39
N ARG A 85 -12.33 -2.52 -25.95
CA ARG A 85 -11.92 -1.43 -25.06
C ARG A 85 -10.90 -0.57 -25.75
N CYS A 86 -11.13 0.73 -25.75
CA CYS A 86 -10.24 1.74 -26.29
C CYS A 86 -9.78 2.66 -25.17
N LEU A 87 -8.47 2.92 -25.08
CA LEU A 87 -7.87 3.83 -24.11
C LEU A 87 -6.83 4.69 -24.81
N LYS A 88 -7.02 6.00 -24.84
CA LYS A 88 -6.05 6.95 -25.35
C LYS A 88 -4.97 7.26 -24.34
N ALA A 89 -3.75 7.57 -24.78
CA ALA A 89 -2.65 7.97 -23.91
C ALA A 89 -3.01 9.19 -23.02
N SER A 90 -3.73 10.17 -23.55
CA SER A 90 -4.20 11.35 -22.82
C SER A 90 -5.24 11.04 -21.74
N GLN A 91 -5.88 9.87 -21.78
CA GLN A 91 -6.83 9.41 -20.75
C GLN A 91 -6.17 8.51 -19.71
N LEU A 92 -4.86 8.33 -19.76
CA LEU A 92 -4.14 7.44 -18.88
C LEU A 92 -3.49 8.24 -17.73
N ALA A 93 -3.98 8.07 -16.52
CA ALA A 93 -3.41 8.71 -15.34
C ALA A 93 -2.11 8.04 -14.87
N ALA A 94 -2.08 6.69 -14.91
CA ALA A 94 -0.90 5.95 -14.50
C ALA A 94 -0.78 4.61 -15.23
N LEU A 95 0.45 4.14 -15.34
CA LEU A 95 0.81 2.82 -15.85
C LEU A 95 1.80 2.17 -14.90
N THR A 96 1.53 0.93 -14.48
CA THR A 96 2.48 0.16 -13.67
C THR A 96 2.85 -1.14 -14.37
N ILE A 97 4.13 -1.47 -14.36
CA ILE A 97 4.67 -2.75 -14.85
C ILE A 97 5.26 -3.48 -13.65
N GLU A 98 4.79 -4.67 -13.39
CA GLU A 98 5.25 -5.50 -12.30
C GLU A 98 5.79 -6.84 -12.83
N ARG A 99 6.96 -7.23 -12.30
CA ARG A 99 7.62 -8.50 -12.62
C ARG A 99 8.08 -9.20 -11.35
N PRO A 100 7.17 -9.86 -10.61
CA PRO A 100 7.55 -10.77 -9.54
C PRO A 100 8.47 -11.89 -10.07
N LEU A 101 9.19 -12.57 -9.19
CA LEU A 101 10.18 -13.58 -9.57
C LEU A 101 9.61 -14.64 -10.53
N LEU A 102 8.44 -15.20 -10.22
CA LEU A 102 7.78 -16.21 -11.07
C LEU A 102 7.43 -15.68 -12.47
N TYR A 103 7.01 -14.40 -12.58
CA TYR A 103 6.75 -13.77 -13.87
C TYR A 103 8.03 -13.56 -14.68
N ARG A 104 9.14 -13.26 -13.99
CA ARG A 104 10.45 -13.10 -14.66
C ARG A 104 10.93 -14.40 -15.24
N LEU A 105 10.81 -15.51 -14.49
CA LEU A 105 11.15 -16.87 -14.96
C LEU A 105 10.32 -17.26 -16.19
N ALA A 106 9.04 -16.90 -16.22
CA ALA A 106 8.16 -17.12 -17.34
C ALA A 106 8.31 -16.10 -18.49
N GLY A 107 9.16 -15.07 -18.38
CA GLY A 107 9.27 -14.01 -19.39
C GLY A 107 8.06 -13.07 -19.44
N ALA A 108 7.16 -13.14 -18.47
CA ALA A 108 5.92 -12.38 -18.39
C ALA A 108 6.07 -11.07 -17.60
N SER A 109 5.15 -10.14 -17.83
CA SER A 109 5.00 -8.88 -17.09
C SER A 109 3.51 -8.58 -16.90
N ARG A 110 3.15 -8.14 -15.70
CA ARG A 110 1.83 -7.63 -15.40
C ARG A 110 1.83 -6.12 -15.64
N VAL A 111 1.03 -5.65 -16.57
CA VAL A 111 0.83 -4.23 -16.85
C VAL A 111 -0.55 -3.85 -16.34
N VAL A 112 -0.61 -2.83 -15.48
CA VAL A 112 -1.88 -2.26 -15.01
C VAL A 112 -1.96 -0.82 -15.48
N LEU A 113 -3.04 -0.52 -16.17
CA LEU A 113 -3.36 0.80 -16.72
C LEU A 113 -4.48 1.40 -15.86
N TYR A 114 -4.28 2.63 -15.44
CA TYR A 114 -5.21 3.40 -14.60
C TYR A 114 -5.77 4.56 -15.43
N PRO A 115 -6.98 4.42 -15.99
CA PRO A 115 -7.61 5.52 -16.71
C PRO A 115 -7.94 6.68 -15.77
N ALA A 116 -7.81 7.91 -16.27
CA ALA A 116 -8.21 9.11 -15.55
C ALA A 116 -9.73 9.11 -15.31
N GLY A 117 -10.15 9.49 -14.11
CA GLY A 117 -11.57 9.60 -13.76
C GLY A 117 -12.32 8.27 -13.58
N GLN A 118 -11.70 7.13 -13.84
CA GLN A 118 -12.33 5.82 -13.71
C GLN A 118 -11.75 5.02 -12.53
N LYS A 119 -12.61 4.31 -11.80
CA LYS A 119 -12.19 3.38 -10.74
C LYS A 119 -11.68 2.04 -11.30
N ARG A 120 -12.13 1.65 -12.48
CA ARG A 120 -11.80 0.36 -13.08
C ARG A 120 -10.46 0.42 -13.79
N THR A 121 -9.53 -0.43 -13.39
CA THR A 121 -8.23 -0.59 -14.02
C THR A 121 -8.27 -1.64 -15.13
N LEU A 122 -7.38 -1.50 -16.11
CA LEU A 122 -7.17 -2.51 -17.14
C LEU A 122 -5.86 -3.24 -16.86
N THR A 123 -5.96 -4.53 -16.55
CA THR A 123 -4.78 -5.38 -16.30
C THR A 123 -4.50 -6.27 -17.50
N LEU A 124 -3.28 -6.20 -18.02
CA LEU A 124 -2.80 -6.99 -19.14
C LEU A 124 -1.58 -7.82 -18.70
N LEU A 125 -1.51 -9.08 -19.15
CA LEU A 125 -0.29 -9.88 -19.01
C LEU A 125 0.37 -9.99 -20.39
N LEU A 126 1.56 -9.43 -20.48
CA LEU A 126 2.32 -9.30 -21.70
C LEU A 126 3.71 -9.91 -21.53
N SER A 127 4.41 -10.19 -22.63
CA SER A 127 5.85 -10.45 -22.56
C SER A 127 6.59 -9.20 -22.08
N ALA A 128 7.79 -9.39 -21.57
CA ALA A 128 8.62 -8.30 -21.08
C ALA A 128 8.84 -7.20 -22.11
N GLN A 129 9.10 -7.58 -23.37
CA GLN A 129 9.30 -6.66 -24.49
C GLN A 129 8.02 -5.92 -24.87
N ASN A 130 6.89 -6.64 -24.93
CA ASN A 130 5.59 -6.04 -25.27
C ASN A 130 5.11 -5.07 -24.17
N ALA A 131 5.38 -5.37 -22.90
CA ALA A 131 5.06 -4.47 -21.79
C ALA A 131 5.83 -3.16 -21.88
N GLN A 132 7.14 -3.23 -22.19
CA GLN A 132 7.96 -2.04 -22.38
C GLN A 132 7.54 -1.26 -23.61
N PHE A 133 7.30 -1.94 -24.75
CA PHE A 133 6.80 -1.33 -25.95
C PHE A 133 5.49 -0.56 -25.73
N LEU A 134 4.54 -1.17 -24.98
CA LEU A 134 3.28 -0.53 -24.62
C LEU A 134 3.51 0.74 -23.78
N ALA A 135 4.37 0.64 -22.75
CA ALA A 135 4.68 1.75 -21.88
C ALA A 135 5.35 2.91 -22.62
N ASP A 136 6.29 2.60 -23.50
CA ASP A 136 7.02 3.63 -24.26
C ASP A 136 6.16 4.30 -25.34
N ARG A 137 5.12 3.61 -25.81
CA ARG A 137 4.14 4.20 -26.75
C ARG A 137 3.10 5.07 -26.05
N MET A 138 2.63 4.66 -24.87
CA MET A 138 1.60 5.40 -24.15
C MET A 138 2.17 6.52 -23.27
N MET A 139 3.33 6.29 -22.67
CA MET A 139 4.02 7.24 -21.78
C MET A 139 5.53 7.23 -22.07
N PRO A 140 5.99 7.91 -23.11
CA PRO A 140 7.39 7.85 -23.56
C PRO A 140 8.35 8.45 -22.52
N ARG A 141 9.51 7.82 -22.38
CA ARG A 141 10.60 8.28 -21.50
C ARG A 141 11.65 9.07 -22.30
N ARG A 142 11.25 10.11 -22.98
CA ARG A 142 12.18 10.98 -23.71
C ARG A 142 12.66 12.12 -22.82
N ASN A 143 13.92 12.52 -22.94
CA ASN A 143 14.52 13.66 -22.21
C ASN A 143 14.28 13.60 -20.68
N ALA A 144 14.43 12.42 -20.09
CA ALA A 144 14.15 12.23 -18.68
C ALA A 144 15.32 12.73 -17.81
N VAL A 145 15.03 13.65 -16.90
CA VAL A 145 15.93 13.97 -15.78
C VAL A 145 15.79 12.83 -14.76
N ALA A 146 16.86 12.08 -14.56
CA ALA A 146 16.84 10.91 -13.66
C ALA A 146 17.61 11.21 -12.37
N HIS A 147 17.01 10.84 -11.24
CA HIS A 147 17.65 10.84 -9.93
C HIS A 147 17.89 9.42 -9.47
N THR A 148 19.11 9.12 -9.10
CA THR A 148 19.48 7.84 -8.48
C THR A 148 19.78 8.07 -7.01
N PRO A 149 18.95 7.58 -6.09
CA PRO A 149 19.13 7.80 -4.66
C PRO A 149 20.47 7.28 -4.15
N ARG A 150 21.07 8.00 -3.22
CA ARG A 150 22.32 7.63 -2.54
C ARG A 150 22.08 6.46 -1.57
N GLY A 151 23.16 5.84 -1.08
CA GLY A 151 23.07 4.68 -0.18
C GLY A 151 22.25 4.94 1.08
N GLY A 152 22.39 6.12 1.71
CA GLY A 152 21.62 6.53 2.89
C GLY A 152 20.11 6.68 2.60
N GLU A 153 19.74 7.21 1.44
CA GLU A 153 18.34 7.32 1.02
C GLU A 153 17.71 5.96 0.74
N LYS A 154 18.48 5.00 0.17
CA LYS A 154 18.05 3.62 -0.02
C LYS A 154 17.83 2.90 1.32
N LEU A 155 18.71 3.14 2.31
CA LEU A 155 18.55 2.61 3.65
C LEU A 155 17.31 3.21 4.33
N ALA A 156 17.12 4.52 4.25
CA ALA A 156 15.94 5.19 4.75
C ALA A 156 14.66 4.67 4.07
N PHE A 157 14.70 4.45 2.76
CA PHE A 157 13.61 3.81 2.01
C PHE A 157 13.30 2.41 2.55
N ALA A 158 14.32 1.59 2.83
CA ALA A 158 14.16 0.25 3.37
C ALA A 158 13.50 0.27 4.75
N VAL A 159 13.95 1.15 5.65
CA VAL A 159 13.41 1.27 7.01
C VAL A 159 11.99 1.82 7.01
N LEU A 160 11.74 2.89 6.24
CA LEU A 160 10.42 3.56 6.20
C LEU A 160 9.36 2.78 5.42
N GLY A 161 9.77 1.93 4.48
CA GLY A 161 8.88 1.03 3.75
C GLY A 161 8.53 -0.27 4.48
N ALA A 162 9.13 -0.53 5.64
CA ALA A 162 8.92 -1.74 6.42
C ALA A 162 7.60 -1.70 7.21
N ASN A 163 6.51 -2.20 6.61
CA ASN A 163 5.20 -2.33 7.25
C ASN A 163 5.03 -3.75 7.84
N GLY A 164 5.46 -3.93 9.11
CA GLY A 164 5.49 -5.25 9.76
C GLY A 164 4.13 -5.84 10.18
N LEU A 165 3.14 -5.00 10.46
CA LEU A 165 1.88 -5.44 11.09
C LEU A 165 1.02 -6.38 10.23
N SER A 166 0.92 -6.16 8.93
CA SER A 166 0.15 -7.04 8.03
C SER A 166 0.80 -8.42 7.84
N THR A 167 2.13 -8.46 7.92
CA THR A 167 2.92 -9.70 7.84
C THR A 167 2.77 -10.52 9.12
N LEU A 168 2.55 -9.86 10.26
CA LEU A 168 2.36 -10.47 11.59
C LEU A 168 1.12 -11.36 11.63
N ALA A 169 -0.01 -10.84 11.16
CA ALA A 169 -1.26 -11.59 11.13
C ALA A 169 -1.17 -12.83 10.23
N LEU A 170 -0.55 -12.69 9.04
CA LEU A 170 -0.38 -13.79 8.11
C LEU A 170 0.59 -14.86 8.63
N LEU A 171 1.69 -14.46 9.28
CA LEU A 171 2.64 -15.40 9.84
C LEU A 171 2.05 -16.14 11.06
N ALA A 172 1.35 -15.44 11.96
CA ALA A 172 0.66 -16.06 13.09
C ALA A 172 -0.38 -17.09 12.62
N LEU A 173 -1.13 -16.76 11.55
CA LEU A 173 -2.08 -17.67 10.94
C LEU A 173 -1.37 -18.88 10.30
N ALA A 174 -0.29 -18.66 9.57
CA ALA A 174 0.50 -19.73 8.94
C ALA A 174 1.12 -20.66 9.99
N ILE A 175 1.67 -20.12 11.07
CA ILE A 175 2.23 -20.90 12.18
C ILE A 175 1.12 -21.72 12.85
N LYS A 176 -0.05 -21.11 13.14
CA LYS A 176 -1.18 -21.83 13.74
C LYS A 176 -1.66 -22.97 12.84
N GLN A 177 -1.74 -22.73 11.53
CA GLN A 177 -2.18 -23.75 10.58
C GLN A 177 -1.12 -24.81 10.26
N SER A 178 0.18 -24.56 10.45
CA SER A 178 1.24 -25.52 10.19
C SER A 178 1.38 -26.58 11.30
N ARG A 179 0.85 -26.33 12.49
CA ARG A 179 0.97 -27.21 13.66
C ARG A 179 0.57 -28.68 13.41
N PRO A 180 -0.56 -28.99 12.73
CA PRO A 180 -0.93 -30.36 12.45
C PRO A 180 -0.11 -31.02 11.35
N TYR A 181 0.72 -30.27 10.59
CA TYR A 181 1.27 -30.73 9.34
C TYR A 181 2.79 -30.99 9.36
N ALA A 182 3.50 -30.34 10.24
CA ALA A 182 4.96 -30.47 10.36
C ALA A 182 5.42 -30.26 11.80
N PRO A 183 5.08 -31.17 12.73
CA PRO A 183 5.42 -30.99 14.15
C PRO A 183 6.92 -30.89 14.39
N ASP A 184 7.74 -31.69 13.67
CA ASP A 184 9.18 -31.74 13.86
C ASP A 184 9.90 -30.50 13.33
N ALA A 185 9.55 -30.03 12.13
CA ALA A 185 10.09 -28.77 11.57
C ALA A 185 9.65 -27.56 12.39
N GLN A 186 8.43 -27.59 12.89
CA GLN A 186 7.88 -26.57 13.76
C GLN A 186 8.62 -26.58 15.11
N THR A 187 8.82 -27.75 15.73
CA THR A 187 9.53 -27.84 17.00
C THR A 187 10.97 -27.37 16.89
N ALA A 188 11.68 -27.69 15.80
CA ALA A 188 13.03 -27.19 15.55
C ALA A 188 13.07 -25.66 15.37
N ALA A 189 12.17 -25.08 14.55
CA ALA A 189 12.08 -23.64 14.39
C ALA A 189 11.71 -22.93 15.69
N PHE A 190 10.74 -23.46 16.44
CA PHE A 190 10.37 -22.93 17.75
C PHE A 190 11.46 -23.12 18.80
N ALA A 191 12.28 -24.17 18.75
CA ALA A 191 13.39 -24.36 19.66
C ALA A 191 14.43 -23.21 19.53
N HIS A 192 14.72 -22.76 18.32
CA HIS A 192 15.59 -21.60 18.11
C HIS A 192 14.97 -20.30 18.62
N LEU A 193 13.69 -20.07 18.29
CA LEU A 193 12.97 -18.90 18.77
C LEU A 193 12.81 -18.93 20.30
N ASN A 194 12.57 -20.11 20.90
CA ASN A 194 12.52 -20.32 22.34
C ASN A 194 13.84 -19.98 23.02
N ARG A 195 15.01 -20.34 22.44
CA ARG A 195 16.31 -19.93 22.98
C ARG A 195 16.46 -18.43 23.05
N ILE A 196 16.09 -17.72 21.97
CA ILE A 196 16.15 -16.26 21.92
C ILE A 196 15.15 -15.66 22.91
N ALA A 197 13.94 -16.21 23.00
CA ALA A 197 12.92 -15.77 23.95
C ALA A 197 13.34 -16.05 25.39
N ALA A 198 13.97 -17.20 25.69
CA ALA A 198 14.50 -17.54 27.00
C ALA A 198 15.67 -16.62 27.40
N TRP A 199 16.50 -16.22 26.43
CA TRP A 199 17.53 -15.20 26.69
C TRP A 199 16.90 -13.85 27.03
N ALA A 200 15.90 -13.39 26.29
CA ALA A 200 15.15 -12.16 26.54
C ALA A 200 14.33 -12.25 27.86
N ALA A 201 13.87 -13.45 28.24
CA ALA A 201 13.12 -13.70 29.46
C ALA A 201 13.94 -13.53 30.75
N ARG A 202 15.26 -13.38 30.64
CA ARG A 202 16.12 -13.00 31.80
C ARG A 202 15.81 -11.59 32.30
N TRP A 203 15.27 -10.74 31.40
CA TRP A 203 15.01 -9.32 31.66
C TRP A 203 13.51 -8.99 31.65
N LEU A 204 12.70 -9.85 31.06
CA LEU A 204 11.28 -9.61 30.76
C LEU A 204 10.45 -10.86 31.02
N PRO A 205 9.17 -10.73 31.42
CA PRO A 205 8.27 -11.88 31.51
C PRO A 205 8.22 -12.68 30.18
N MET A 206 8.14 -14.01 30.27
CA MET A 206 8.26 -14.92 29.11
C MET A 206 7.32 -14.57 27.95
N GLY A 207 6.08 -14.14 28.25
CA GLY A 207 5.11 -13.72 27.24
C GLY A 207 5.54 -12.47 26.43
N THR A 208 6.16 -11.49 27.10
CA THR A 208 6.71 -10.30 26.45
C THR A 208 7.97 -10.61 25.66
N ALA A 209 8.81 -11.48 26.15
CA ALA A 209 10.00 -11.94 25.44
C ALA A 209 9.61 -12.57 24.09
N TRP A 210 8.58 -13.42 24.09
CA TRP A 210 8.03 -14.00 22.85
C TRP A 210 7.47 -12.96 21.88
N LEU A 211 6.72 -11.98 22.37
CA LEU A 211 6.18 -10.90 21.52
C LEU A 211 7.31 -10.07 20.90
N LEU A 212 8.37 -9.78 21.66
CA LEU A 212 9.54 -9.05 21.17
C LEU A 212 10.30 -9.85 20.11
N VAL A 213 10.55 -11.13 20.35
CA VAL A 213 11.22 -11.99 19.37
C VAL A 213 10.42 -12.11 18.08
N LEU A 214 9.12 -12.37 18.19
CA LEU A 214 8.24 -12.44 17.03
C LEU A 214 8.18 -11.09 16.28
N GLY A 215 8.01 -10.00 17.00
CA GLY A 215 8.04 -8.65 16.44
C GLY A 215 9.37 -8.33 15.75
N GLY A 216 10.50 -8.70 16.35
CA GLY A 216 11.84 -8.55 15.79
C GLY A 216 12.02 -9.33 14.49
N VAL A 217 11.63 -10.60 14.46
CA VAL A 217 11.71 -11.45 13.25
C VAL A 217 10.87 -10.83 12.12
N LEU A 218 9.68 -10.37 12.44
CA LEU A 218 8.79 -9.76 11.44
C LEU A 218 9.30 -8.42 10.94
N PHE A 219 9.87 -7.62 11.84
CA PHE A 219 10.51 -6.37 11.46
C PHE A 219 11.69 -6.63 10.53
N CYS A 220 12.56 -7.59 10.85
CA CYS A 220 13.68 -7.98 9.99
C CYS A 220 13.19 -8.49 8.62
N ALA A 221 12.19 -9.37 8.59
CA ALA A 221 11.61 -9.85 7.34
C ALA A 221 11.02 -8.70 6.49
N SER A 222 10.33 -7.76 7.14
CA SER A 222 9.78 -6.58 6.49
C SER A 222 10.88 -5.64 5.98
N LEU A 223 11.95 -5.47 6.75
CA LEU A 223 13.13 -4.69 6.36
C LEU A 223 13.82 -5.29 5.14
N VAL A 224 14.07 -6.61 5.13
CA VAL A 224 14.66 -7.32 3.99
C VAL A 224 13.77 -7.16 2.75
N ARG A 225 12.47 -7.33 2.89
CA ARG A 225 11.51 -7.11 1.79
C ARG A 225 11.58 -5.68 1.26
N SER A 226 11.60 -4.68 2.14
CA SER A 226 11.66 -3.27 1.77
C SER A 226 13.01 -2.91 1.14
N ALA A 227 14.11 -3.43 1.66
CA ALA A 227 15.44 -3.29 1.06
C ALA A 227 15.50 -3.90 -0.36
N ALA A 228 14.88 -5.07 -0.54
CA ALA A 228 14.76 -5.67 -1.87
C ALA A 228 13.92 -4.81 -2.84
N HIS A 229 12.95 -4.03 -2.37
CA HIS A 229 12.23 -3.04 -3.20
C HIS A 229 13.06 -1.80 -3.51
N ALA A 230 13.92 -1.36 -2.57
CA ALA A 230 14.82 -0.22 -2.75
C ALA A 230 16.01 -0.52 -3.68
N ALA A 231 16.27 -1.80 -3.99
CA ALA A 231 17.34 -2.19 -4.89
C ALA A 231 17.10 -1.65 -6.31
N HIS A 232 18.15 -1.09 -6.91
CA HIS A 232 18.12 -0.49 -8.26
C HIS A 232 17.05 0.60 -8.44
N TYR A 233 16.70 1.27 -7.34
CA TYR A 233 15.69 2.31 -7.35
C TYR A 233 16.17 3.54 -8.10
N THR A 234 15.36 4.04 -9.03
CA THR A 234 15.58 5.28 -9.78
C THR A 234 14.25 5.99 -9.98
N VAL A 235 14.28 7.32 -9.88
CA VAL A 235 13.14 8.20 -10.19
C VAL A 235 13.52 9.05 -11.38
N TRP A 236 12.56 9.36 -12.25
CA TRP A 236 12.78 10.27 -13.36
C TRP A 236 11.56 11.12 -13.62
N ARG A 237 11.79 12.27 -14.20
CA ARG A 237 10.76 13.16 -14.69
C ARG A 237 11.03 13.50 -16.14
N THR A 238 9.98 13.51 -16.93
CA THR A 238 9.92 14.10 -18.27
C THR A 238 9.02 15.34 -18.21
N GLU A 239 8.86 16.04 -19.32
CA GLU A 239 7.94 17.19 -19.41
C GLU A 239 6.49 16.83 -19.06
N SER A 240 6.04 15.62 -19.42
CA SER A 240 4.64 15.17 -19.27
C SER A 240 4.41 14.05 -18.26
N HIS A 241 5.47 13.36 -17.82
CA HIS A 241 5.36 12.16 -17.01
C HIS A 241 6.39 12.14 -15.88
N LEU A 242 5.98 11.56 -14.76
CA LEU A 242 6.82 11.22 -13.64
C LEU A 242 6.91 9.70 -13.53
N GLY A 243 8.07 9.15 -13.23
CA GLY A 243 8.19 7.71 -13.11
C GLY A 243 9.19 7.25 -12.06
N SER A 244 9.03 6.01 -11.64
CA SER A 244 9.97 5.31 -10.78
C SER A 244 10.11 3.85 -11.20
N ARG A 245 11.27 3.29 -10.99
CA ARG A 245 11.52 1.86 -11.16
C ARG A 245 12.45 1.36 -10.09
N GLY A 246 12.36 0.08 -9.76
CA GLY A 246 13.22 -0.54 -8.77
C GLY A 246 12.87 -2.00 -8.53
N GLY A 247 13.42 -2.53 -7.45
CA GLY A 247 13.16 -3.86 -6.94
C GLY A 247 14.11 -4.93 -7.48
N PHE A 248 14.53 -5.82 -6.58
CA PHE A 248 15.35 -7.00 -6.89
C PHE A 248 14.49 -8.25 -7.11
N VAL A 249 13.67 -8.59 -6.12
CA VAL A 249 12.79 -9.77 -6.18
C VAL A 249 11.54 -9.48 -7.01
N ARG A 250 10.86 -8.37 -6.74
CA ARG A 250 9.72 -7.86 -7.51
C ARG A 250 10.17 -6.59 -8.21
N ARG A 251 10.55 -6.70 -9.47
CA ARG A 251 10.84 -5.51 -10.28
C ARG A 251 9.55 -4.78 -10.59
N TYR A 252 9.57 -3.47 -10.43
CA TYR A 252 8.44 -2.62 -10.75
C TYR A 252 8.91 -1.40 -11.53
N GLU A 253 8.02 -0.89 -12.37
CA GLU A 253 8.15 0.40 -13.04
C GLU A 253 6.78 1.06 -12.97
N MET A 254 6.74 2.31 -12.54
CA MET A 254 5.54 3.12 -12.45
C MET A 254 5.76 4.40 -13.26
N ARG A 255 4.76 4.77 -14.06
CA ARG A 255 4.72 6.02 -14.81
C ARG A 255 3.41 6.72 -14.50
N LEU A 256 3.47 8.00 -14.15
CA LEU A 256 2.35 8.86 -13.77
C LEU A 256 2.28 10.04 -14.73
N ALA A 257 1.13 10.36 -15.26
CA ALA A 257 0.93 11.56 -16.07
C ALA A 257 0.83 12.78 -15.15
N LEU A 258 1.64 13.83 -15.41
CA LEU A 258 1.69 15.04 -14.59
C LEU A 258 0.34 15.76 -14.55
N GLU A 259 -0.39 15.77 -15.67
CA GLU A 259 -1.73 16.39 -15.77
C GLU A 259 -2.82 15.69 -14.97
N HIS A 260 -2.60 14.41 -14.62
CA HIS A 260 -3.56 13.59 -13.88
C HIS A 260 -3.11 13.27 -12.45
N LEU A 261 -2.09 13.96 -11.94
CA LEU A 261 -1.69 13.84 -10.55
C LEU A 261 -2.83 14.31 -9.64
N SER A 262 -3.17 13.50 -8.66
CA SER A 262 -4.22 13.81 -7.69
C SER A 262 -3.65 14.56 -6.50
N TYR A 263 -2.68 13.98 -5.85
CA TYR A 263 -1.99 14.59 -4.70
C TYR A 263 -0.62 13.93 -4.45
N ALA A 264 0.22 14.67 -3.75
CA ALA A 264 1.46 14.15 -3.16
C ALA A 264 1.32 14.12 -1.64
N ASP A 265 1.72 13.01 -1.02
CA ASP A 265 1.58 12.72 0.41
C ASP A 265 2.97 12.47 1.02
N LEU A 266 3.40 13.37 1.91
CA LEU A 266 4.56 13.19 2.77
C LEU A 266 4.11 12.54 4.08
N ARG A 267 4.63 11.37 4.37
CA ARG A 267 4.30 10.65 5.60
C ARG A 267 5.38 10.85 6.65
N ARG A 268 5.02 11.52 7.72
CA ARG A 268 5.89 11.76 8.88
C ARG A 268 5.54 10.78 9.99
N SER A 269 6.56 10.15 10.57
CA SER A 269 6.46 9.24 11.71
C SER A 269 7.64 9.51 12.65
N PRO A 270 7.66 8.96 13.86
CA PRO A 270 8.84 9.05 14.73
C PRO A 270 10.13 8.54 14.06
N ALA A 271 10.01 7.49 13.23
CA ALA A 271 11.14 6.97 12.46
C ALA A 271 11.65 7.95 11.39
N THR A 272 10.75 8.67 10.71
CA THR A 272 11.14 9.69 9.72
C THR A 272 11.84 10.86 10.38
N TRP A 273 11.40 11.24 11.57
CA TRP A 273 12.06 12.28 12.36
C TRP A 273 13.47 11.86 12.77
N ALA A 274 13.66 10.63 13.26
CA ALA A 274 14.97 10.11 13.63
C ALA A 274 15.95 9.99 12.46
N LEU A 275 15.44 9.68 11.24
CA LEU A 275 16.26 9.55 10.03
C LEU A 275 16.44 10.86 9.25
N GLY A 276 15.74 11.94 9.61
CA GLY A 276 15.74 13.21 8.89
C GLY A 276 15.22 13.09 7.45
N CYS A 277 14.42 12.08 7.14
CA CYS A 277 13.92 11.78 5.78
C CYS A 277 12.44 11.42 5.82
N CYS A 278 11.68 11.85 4.81
CA CYS A 278 10.25 11.54 4.69
C CYS A 278 9.96 10.80 3.38
N PRO A 279 9.21 9.69 3.38
CA PRO A 279 8.76 9.04 2.16
C PRO A 279 7.65 9.88 1.51
N VAL A 280 7.77 10.09 0.20
CA VAL A 280 6.82 10.83 -0.62
C VAL A 280 6.06 9.85 -1.51
N PHE A 281 4.75 9.84 -1.38
CA PHE A 281 3.84 9.06 -2.21
C PHE A 281 3.11 10.00 -3.16
N VAL A 282 3.05 9.64 -4.43
CA VAL A 282 2.35 10.44 -5.44
C VAL A 282 1.27 9.59 -6.06
N THR A 283 0.04 10.10 -6.04
CA THR A 283 -1.15 9.43 -6.54
C THR A 283 -1.62 10.09 -7.83
N ALA A 284 -1.95 9.27 -8.84
CA ALA A 284 -2.53 9.74 -10.08
C ALA A 284 -3.78 8.92 -10.43
N GLY A 285 -4.91 9.58 -10.60
CA GLY A 285 -6.20 8.91 -10.79
C GLY A 285 -6.50 7.90 -9.69
N SER A 286 -6.80 6.66 -10.05
CA SER A 286 -7.05 5.56 -9.10
C SER A 286 -5.78 4.79 -8.68
N CYS A 287 -4.60 5.20 -9.17
CA CYS A 287 -3.33 4.57 -8.82
C CYS A 287 -2.84 5.07 -7.46
N GLN A 288 -2.91 4.20 -6.46
CA GLN A 288 -2.33 4.43 -5.13
C GLN A 288 -1.08 3.56 -5.00
N PRO A 289 0.13 4.14 -5.06
CA PRO A 289 1.34 3.36 -4.95
C PRO A 289 1.53 2.82 -3.54
N GLU A 290 1.83 1.53 -3.42
CA GLU A 290 2.25 0.90 -2.16
C GLU A 290 3.68 1.31 -1.77
N ILE A 291 4.47 1.75 -2.74
CA ILE A 291 5.89 2.07 -2.62
C ILE A 291 6.04 3.58 -2.78
N PRO A 292 6.82 4.25 -1.91
CA PRO A 292 7.06 5.68 -2.05
C PRO A 292 7.74 5.99 -3.39
N LEU A 293 7.39 7.12 -3.99
CA LEU A 293 8.04 7.59 -5.20
C LEU A 293 9.50 7.94 -4.94
N LEU A 294 9.77 8.55 -3.80
CA LEU A 294 11.11 8.88 -3.33
C LEU A 294 11.12 9.03 -1.81
N VAL A 295 12.30 9.00 -1.22
CA VAL A 295 12.54 9.42 0.16
C VAL A 295 13.26 10.76 0.10
N TRP A 296 12.62 11.79 0.63
CA TRP A 296 13.05 13.16 0.56
C TRP A 296 13.65 13.62 1.90
N ARG A 297 14.78 14.34 1.83
CA ARG A 297 15.34 15.08 2.97
C ARG A 297 14.83 16.51 2.92
N GLU A 298 14.44 17.05 4.06
CA GLU A 298 13.81 18.39 4.14
C GLU A 298 14.65 19.52 3.52
N ASP A 299 15.97 19.34 3.42
CA ASP A 299 16.91 20.34 2.89
C ASP A 299 17.15 20.23 1.36
N GLY A 300 16.47 19.30 0.67
CA GLY A 300 16.73 19.03 -0.74
C GLY A 300 15.80 19.79 -1.69
N PRO A 301 16.31 20.57 -2.65
CA PRO A 301 15.51 21.31 -3.64
C PRO A 301 14.80 20.38 -4.65
N PHE A 302 15.25 19.14 -4.75
CA PHE A 302 14.87 18.18 -5.78
C PHE A 302 13.36 17.86 -5.85
N LEU A 303 12.62 17.97 -4.73
CA LEU A 303 11.19 17.69 -4.74
C LEU A 303 10.38 18.70 -5.57
N GLN A 304 10.79 19.99 -5.56
CA GLN A 304 10.15 21.04 -6.38
C GLN A 304 10.47 20.86 -7.86
N GLU A 305 11.66 20.33 -8.18
CA GLU A 305 12.04 20.01 -9.57
C GLU A 305 11.22 18.83 -10.09
N LEU A 306 10.95 17.81 -9.25
CA LEU A 306 10.14 16.65 -9.61
C LEU A 306 8.64 16.97 -9.70
N LEU A 307 8.12 17.76 -8.76
CA LEU A 307 6.70 18.08 -8.63
C LEU A 307 6.49 19.60 -8.69
N PRO A 308 6.24 20.16 -9.87
CA PRO A 308 6.02 21.60 -10.03
C PRO A 308 4.81 22.05 -9.22
N GLY A 309 4.98 23.14 -8.48
CA GLY A 309 3.95 23.70 -7.63
C GLY A 309 3.67 22.89 -6.36
N PHE A 310 4.58 21.99 -5.97
CA PHE A 310 4.49 21.32 -4.68
C PHE A 310 4.67 22.33 -3.55
N ALA A 311 3.74 22.32 -2.61
CA ALA A 311 3.76 23.15 -1.42
C ALA A 311 3.58 22.27 -0.17
N LEU A 312 4.22 22.68 0.92
CA LEU A 312 4.05 22.02 2.22
C LEU A 312 3.11 22.84 3.10
N PRO A 313 2.31 22.18 3.96
CA PRO A 313 1.57 22.87 4.99
C PRO A 313 2.51 23.70 5.89
N PRO A 314 2.07 24.87 6.39
CA PRO A 314 2.91 25.73 7.23
C PRO A 314 3.35 24.98 8.50
N LYS A 315 4.54 25.32 9.01
CA LYS A 315 5.06 24.73 10.25
C LYS A 315 4.37 25.32 11.50
N ALA A 316 3.66 26.45 11.35
CA ALA A 316 2.97 27.11 12.43
C ALA A 316 1.94 26.20 13.12
N PRO A 317 1.80 26.28 14.45
CA PRO A 317 0.76 25.56 15.18
C PRO A 317 -0.62 26.07 14.74
N VAL A 318 -1.58 25.15 14.67
CA VAL A 318 -2.97 25.49 14.37
C VAL A 318 -3.64 25.99 15.63
N ASP A 319 -4.54 26.98 15.48
CA ASP A 319 -5.37 27.41 16.60
C ASP A 319 -6.27 26.27 17.09
N THR A 320 -6.05 25.88 18.33
CA THR A 320 -6.76 24.77 18.99
C THR A 320 -8.02 25.21 19.75
N ALA A 321 -8.28 26.52 19.85
CA ALA A 321 -9.47 27.04 20.54
C ALA A 321 -10.75 26.49 19.90
N GLY A 322 -11.65 25.91 20.71
CA GLY A 322 -12.91 25.32 20.25
C GLY A 322 -12.77 24.02 19.42
N ARG A 323 -11.58 23.38 19.37
CA ARG A 323 -11.44 22.08 18.69
C ARG A 323 -12.11 20.97 19.47
N SER A 324 -12.83 20.11 18.75
CA SER A 324 -13.55 18.98 19.34
C SER A 324 -12.56 17.92 19.87
N ILE A 325 -12.36 17.87 21.18
CA ILE A 325 -11.54 16.86 21.85
C ILE A 325 -12.05 15.44 21.55
N PRO A 326 -13.36 15.14 21.66
CA PRO A 326 -13.88 13.80 21.38
C PRO A 326 -13.54 13.27 19.98
N ALA A 327 -13.58 14.13 18.95
CA ALA A 327 -13.32 13.73 17.58
C ALA A 327 -11.88 13.17 17.36
N PHE A 328 -10.93 13.59 18.20
CA PHE A 328 -9.55 13.15 18.12
C PHE A 328 -9.24 12.00 19.08
N PHE A 329 -9.72 12.07 20.30
CA PHE A 329 -9.27 11.17 21.37
C PHE A 329 -10.17 9.96 21.58
N LEU A 330 -11.48 10.01 21.31
CA LEU A 330 -12.39 8.89 21.50
C LEU A 330 -11.97 7.60 20.76
N PRO A 331 -11.54 7.67 19.48
CA PRO A 331 -11.18 6.45 18.73
C PRO A 331 -10.06 5.62 19.35
N ALA A 332 -9.12 6.26 20.04
CA ALA A 332 -8.02 5.57 20.75
C ALA A 332 -8.27 5.49 22.25
N GLY A 333 -9.00 6.43 22.84
CA GLY A 333 -9.26 6.54 24.27
C GLY A 333 -10.17 5.44 24.80
N ILE A 334 -11.26 5.14 24.09
CA ILE A 334 -12.18 4.06 24.49
C ILE A 334 -11.45 2.71 24.52
N PRO A 335 -10.76 2.26 23.44
CA PRO A 335 -9.99 1.02 23.50
C PRO A 335 -8.89 1.03 24.56
N CYS A 336 -8.21 2.16 24.77
CA CYS A 336 -7.20 2.29 25.81
C CYS A 336 -7.77 2.07 27.20
N GLY A 337 -8.88 2.75 27.52
CA GLY A 337 -9.57 2.60 28.80
C GLY A 337 -10.09 1.17 29.03
N LEU A 338 -10.66 0.55 27.99
CA LEU A 338 -11.11 -0.84 28.04
C LEU A 338 -9.94 -1.81 28.29
N CYS A 339 -8.82 -1.64 27.60
CA CYS A 339 -7.63 -2.46 27.79
C CYS A 339 -7.02 -2.27 29.19
N LEU A 340 -7.03 -1.04 29.73
CA LEU A 340 -6.60 -0.78 31.11
C LEU A 340 -7.48 -1.52 32.12
N LEU A 341 -8.80 -1.45 31.95
CA LEU A 341 -9.75 -2.16 32.80
C LEU A 341 -9.52 -3.67 32.73
N LEU A 342 -9.42 -4.23 31.52
CA LEU A 342 -9.14 -5.65 31.30
C LEU A 342 -7.78 -6.06 31.91
N THR A 343 -6.77 -5.21 31.83
CA THR A 343 -5.46 -5.45 32.46
C THR A 343 -5.60 -5.52 34.00
N ALA A 344 -6.36 -4.60 34.59
CA ALA A 344 -6.62 -4.59 36.01
C ALA A 344 -7.37 -5.85 36.48
N VAL A 345 -8.43 -6.25 35.75
CA VAL A 345 -9.19 -7.46 36.06
C VAL A 345 -8.35 -8.72 35.85
N SER A 346 -7.56 -8.79 34.78
CA SER A 346 -6.73 -9.97 34.45
C SER A 346 -5.67 -10.25 35.51
N ARG A 347 -5.20 -9.21 36.21
CA ARG A 347 -4.25 -9.38 37.31
C ARG A 347 -4.77 -10.32 38.41
N TYR A 348 -6.08 -10.31 38.65
CA TYR A 348 -6.72 -11.12 39.70
C TYR A 348 -7.31 -12.43 39.15
N THR A 349 -7.80 -12.43 37.91
CA THR A 349 -8.50 -13.60 37.34
C THR A 349 -7.62 -14.49 36.48
N LEU A 350 -6.78 -13.88 35.62
CA LEU A 350 -5.94 -14.57 34.64
C LEU A 350 -4.57 -13.87 34.53
N PRO A 351 -3.64 -14.05 35.48
CA PRO A 351 -2.36 -13.33 35.52
C PRO A 351 -1.52 -13.47 34.26
N ALA A 352 -1.66 -14.59 33.53
CA ALA A 352 -0.95 -14.82 32.27
C ALA A 352 -1.32 -13.82 31.14
N LEU A 353 -2.52 -13.22 31.18
CA LEU A 353 -2.98 -12.23 30.20
C LEU A 353 -2.61 -10.79 30.56
N THR A 354 -2.17 -10.51 31.79
CA THR A 354 -1.87 -9.16 32.26
C THR A 354 -0.81 -8.49 31.40
N VAL A 355 0.28 -9.18 31.10
CA VAL A 355 1.39 -8.63 30.32
C VAL A 355 1.01 -8.40 28.85
N PRO A 356 0.39 -9.34 28.12
CA PRO A 356 -0.12 -9.07 26.77
C PRO A 356 -1.08 -7.88 26.71
N LEU A 357 -2.01 -7.77 27.67
CA LEU A 357 -2.95 -6.66 27.74
C LEU A 357 -2.25 -5.32 28.02
N LEU A 358 -1.22 -5.32 28.86
CA LEU A 358 -0.42 -4.14 29.14
C LEU A 358 0.32 -3.65 27.88
N VAL A 359 0.86 -4.56 27.06
CA VAL A 359 1.46 -4.22 25.77
C VAL A 359 0.43 -3.59 24.82
N VAL A 360 -0.77 -4.17 24.72
CA VAL A 360 -1.86 -3.63 23.89
C VAL A 360 -2.29 -2.25 24.41
N THR A 361 -2.37 -2.08 25.72
CA THR A 361 -2.66 -0.78 26.36
C THR A 361 -1.59 0.26 26.00
N ALA A 362 -0.31 -0.11 26.05
CA ALA A 362 0.79 0.78 25.65
C ALA A 362 0.69 1.21 24.19
N VAL A 363 0.25 0.33 23.29
CA VAL A 363 -0.01 0.68 21.87
C VAL A 363 -1.14 1.71 21.76
N PHE A 364 -2.25 1.53 22.47
CA PHE A 364 -3.35 2.50 22.47
C PHE A 364 -2.97 3.83 23.13
N ALA A 365 -2.15 3.80 24.18
CA ALA A 365 -1.59 5.00 24.80
C ALA A 365 -0.70 5.78 23.82
N ALA A 366 0.13 5.07 23.05
CA ALA A 366 0.93 5.68 21.98
C ALA A 366 0.04 6.27 20.85
N LEU A 367 -1.08 5.61 20.51
CA LEU A 367 -2.09 6.15 19.58
C LEU A 367 -2.77 7.40 20.15
N LEU A 368 -3.03 7.48 21.46
CA LEU A 368 -3.52 8.70 22.11
C LEU A 368 -2.51 9.85 22.02
N ALA A 369 -1.23 9.58 22.26
CA ALA A 369 -0.18 10.58 22.05
C ALA A 369 -0.12 11.06 20.60
N SER A 370 -0.30 10.14 19.64
CA SER A 370 -0.42 10.48 18.23
C SER A 370 -1.67 11.33 17.92
N ALA A 371 -2.81 11.00 18.54
CA ALA A 371 -4.04 11.78 18.42
C ALA A 371 -3.88 13.21 18.96
N TYR A 372 -3.14 13.39 20.06
CA TYR A 372 -2.78 14.70 20.59
C TYR A 372 -1.95 15.52 19.58
N ASN A 373 -0.98 14.88 18.93
CA ASN A 373 -0.21 15.52 17.86
C ASN A 373 -1.11 15.95 16.68
N GLY A 374 -2.07 15.10 16.29
CA GLY A 374 -3.09 15.43 15.30
C GLY A 374 -3.96 16.62 15.75
N TRP A 375 -4.45 16.59 16.99
CA TRP A 375 -5.27 17.68 17.55
C TRP A 375 -4.54 19.03 17.49
N ARG A 376 -3.23 19.06 17.66
CA ARG A 376 -2.42 20.28 17.57
C ARG A 376 -2.08 20.71 16.15
N LYS A 377 -1.96 19.78 15.20
CA LYS A 377 -1.34 20.04 13.90
C LYS A 377 -2.26 19.85 12.69
N GLU A 378 -3.39 19.15 12.82
CA GLU A 378 -4.31 18.98 11.68
C GLU A 378 -4.85 20.32 11.21
N GLY A 379 -4.94 20.48 9.90
CA GLY A 379 -5.48 21.71 9.29
C GLY A 379 -5.47 21.65 7.79
N ILE A 380 -5.97 22.71 7.19
CA ILE A 380 -6.04 22.89 5.74
C ILE A 380 -5.64 24.33 5.42
N TRP A 381 -4.85 24.52 4.36
CA TRP A 381 -4.33 25.82 3.97
C TRP A 381 -4.28 25.95 2.47
N LEU A 382 -4.36 27.16 1.99
CA LEU A 382 -4.04 27.53 0.62
C LEU A 382 -2.64 28.15 0.59
N GLN A 383 -1.69 27.45 -0.08
CA GLN A 383 -0.31 27.92 -0.21
C GLN A 383 0.11 27.95 -1.67
N ASN A 384 0.60 29.10 -2.16
CA ASN A 384 1.03 29.28 -3.55
C ASN A 384 -0.04 28.83 -4.57
N GLY A 385 -1.34 29.13 -4.27
CA GLY A 385 -2.46 28.68 -5.11
C GLY A 385 -2.76 27.18 -5.06
N ARG A 386 -2.09 26.41 -4.17
CA ARG A 386 -2.31 25.00 -3.97
C ARG A 386 -2.95 24.72 -2.62
N LEU A 387 -3.93 23.83 -2.62
CA LEU A 387 -4.53 23.32 -1.39
C LEU A 387 -3.57 22.36 -0.71
N THR A 388 -3.20 22.65 0.52
CA THR A 388 -2.36 21.78 1.35
C THR A 388 -3.15 21.40 2.60
N LEU A 389 -2.98 20.17 3.05
CA LEU A 389 -3.65 19.69 4.24
C LEU A 389 -2.70 18.81 5.07
N ARG A 390 -2.91 18.86 6.37
CA ARG A 390 -2.22 18.01 7.33
C ARG A 390 -3.23 17.23 8.13
N TRP A 391 -3.09 15.93 8.19
CA TRP A 391 -3.96 15.06 8.96
C TRP A 391 -3.21 13.90 9.60
N GLN A 392 -3.72 13.46 10.74
CA GLN A 392 -3.12 12.35 11.50
C GLN A 392 -3.91 11.06 11.25
N HIS A 393 -3.20 10.01 10.84
CA HIS A 393 -3.78 8.68 10.72
C HIS A 393 -2.87 7.63 11.38
N GLY A 394 -3.35 7.01 12.43
CA GLY A 394 -2.52 6.12 13.26
C GLY A 394 -1.29 6.86 13.79
N PHE A 395 -0.11 6.30 13.54
CA PHE A 395 1.16 6.90 13.93
C PHE A 395 1.76 7.86 12.89
N HIS A 396 1.10 8.05 11.76
CA HIS A 396 1.60 8.87 10.66
C HIS A 396 0.89 10.22 10.59
N LEU A 397 1.68 11.27 10.50
CA LEU A 397 1.23 12.60 10.13
C LEU A 397 1.42 12.76 8.62
N HIS A 398 0.34 12.97 7.91
CA HIS A 398 0.29 13.14 6.47
C HIS A 398 0.29 14.61 6.10
N ASP A 399 1.31 15.07 5.39
CA ASP A 399 1.37 16.38 4.76
C ASP A 399 1.03 16.20 3.27
N ILE A 400 -0.17 16.59 2.88
CA ILE A 400 -0.70 16.37 1.54
C ILE A 400 -0.72 17.68 0.77
N CYS A 401 -0.16 17.68 -0.43
CA CYS A 401 -0.31 18.74 -1.42
C CYS A 401 -1.26 18.26 -2.52
N VAL A 402 -2.35 18.97 -2.73
CA VAL A 402 -3.32 18.67 -3.79
C VAL A 402 -2.79 19.20 -5.11
N LEU A 403 -2.67 18.32 -6.10
CA LEU A 403 -2.10 18.63 -7.42
C LEU A 403 -3.16 18.65 -8.52
N CYS A 404 -4.33 18.02 -8.27
CA CYS A 404 -5.46 18.04 -9.21
C CYS A 404 -6.30 19.32 -9.07
N PRO A 405 -7.06 19.68 -10.11
CA PRO A 405 -8.17 20.63 -9.95
C PRO A 405 -9.17 20.06 -8.95
N VAL A 406 -9.69 20.88 -8.10
CA VAL A 406 -10.55 20.66 -6.94
C VAL A 406 -11.09 19.24 -6.73
N PRO A 407 -10.68 18.54 -5.66
CA PRO A 407 -11.32 17.30 -5.24
C PRO A 407 -12.76 17.59 -4.78
N ALA A 408 -13.63 16.58 -4.83
CA ALA A 408 -14.97 16.73 -4.23
C ALA A 408 -14.84 16.96 -2.72
N LEU A 409 -15.41 18.05 -2.24
CA LEU A 409 -15.39 18.46 -0.84
C LEU A 409 -16.74 18.15 -0.20
N THR A 410 -16.73 17.44 0.92
CA THR A 410 -17.92 17.22 1.75
C THR A 410 -17.65 17.78 3.13
N ALA A 411 -18.47 18.73 3.55
CA ALA A 411 -18.45 19.28 4.91
C ALA A 411 -19.54 18.60 5.75
N MET A 412 -19.17 18.14 6.94
CA MET A 412 -20.10 17.58 7.92
C MET A 412 -19.95 18.34 9.23
N GLN A 413 -21.04 18.90 9.70
CA GLN A 413 -21.08 19.69 10.94
C GLN A 413 -22.04 19.02 11.93
N SER A 414 -21.53 18.62 13.08
CA SER A 414 -22.38 18.19 14.20
C SER A 414 -22.93 19.39 14.95
N PRO A 415 -24.05 19.28 15.69
CA PRO A 415 -24.59 20.38 16.50
C PRO A 415 -23.55 21.02 17.42
N TRP A 416 -22.69 20.21 18.02
CA TRP A 416 -21.63 20.70 18.90
C TRP A 416 -20.52 21.46 18.14
N ALA A 417 -20.21 20.99 16.92
CA ALA A 417 -19.25 21.69 16.07
C ALA A 417 -19.84 23.01 15.53
N ALA A 418 -21.14 23.06 15.29
CA ALA A 418 -21.85 24.28 14.88
C ALA A 418 -21.74 25.37 15.94
N ALA A 419 -21.95 25.05 17.22
CA ALA A 419 -21.84 25.97 18.34
C ALA A 419 -20.47 26.66 18.45
N VAL A 420 -19.40 26.01 17.96
CA VAL A 420 -18.01 26.55 17.95
C VAL A 420 -17.53 26.93 16.56
N HIS A 421 -18.44 27.08 15.59
CA HIS A 421 -18.16 27.45 14.20
C HIS A 421 -17.08 26.58 13.54
N ARG A 422 -17.11 25.25 13.76
CA ARG A 422 -16.19 24.30 13.17
C ARG A 422 -16.91 23.20 12.41
N THR A 423 -16.21 22.59 11.45
CA THR A 423 -16.73 21.52 10.61
C THR A 423 -15.65 20.45 10.35
N ASN A 424 -16.09 19.23 10.03
CA ASN A 424 -15.22 18.16 9.55
C ASN A 424 -15.28 18.13 8.03
N LEU A 425 -14.13 18.20 7.40
CA LEU A 425 -14.01 18.17 5.93
C LEU A 425 -13.56 16.79 5.47
N THR A 426 -14.21 16.30 4.42
CA THR A 426 -13.78 15.10 3.71
C THR A 426 -13.50 15.48 2.27
N LEU A 427 -12.23 15.36 1.88
CA LEU A 427 -11.80 15.53 0.50
C LEU A 427 -11.83 14.18 -0.18
N THR A 428 -12.54 14.07 -1.31
CA THR A 428 -12.57 12.86 -2.13
C THR A 428 -11.83 13.12 -3.43
N PHE A 429 -10.71 12.45 -3.61
CA PHE A 429 -9.85 12.55 -4.79
C PHE A 429 -10.34 11.66 -5.94
N PRO A 430 -9.92 11.94 -7.19
CA PRO A 430 -10.10 11.00 -8.28
C PRO A 430 -9.61 9.60 -7.89
N GLY A 431 -10.41 8.56 -8.19
CA GLY A 431 -10.12 7.19 -7.73
C GLY A 431 -10.76 6.82 -6.39
N GLY A 432 -11.47 7.75 -5.72
CA GLY A 432 -12.26 7.46 -4.52
C GLY A 432 -11.49 7.47 -3.20
N VAL A 433 -10.25 7.96 -3.20
CA VAL A 433 -9.47 8.17 -1.97
C VAL A 433 -10.08 9.30 -1.17
N LYS A 434 -10.23 9.09 0.14
CA LYS A 434 -10.81 10.08 1.05
C LYS A 434 -9.81 10.49 2.12
N CYS A 435 -9.60 11.80 2.24
CA CYS A 435 -8.84 12.39 3.35
C CYS A 435 -9.79 13.19 4.24
N LYS A 436 -9.74 12.95 5.54
CA LYS A 436 -10.60 13.65 6.52
C LYS A 436 -9.74 14.59 7.33
N VAL A 437 -10.11 15.88 7.33
CA VAL A 437 -9.54 16.88 8.22
C VAL A 437 -10.60 17.27 9.24
N ARG A 438 -10.27 17.15 10.51
CA ARG A 438 -11.23 17.29 11.61
C ARG A 438 -11.19 18.71 12.17
N SER A 439 -12.38 19.21 12.54
CA SER A 439 -12.53 20.45 13.32
C SER A 439 -11.86 21.69 12.68
N VAL A 440 -12.13 21.91 11.39
CA VAL A 440 -11.68 23.08 10.61
C VAL A 440 -12.59 24.26 10.92
N LYS A 441 -12.08 25.48 10.99
CA LYS A 441 -12.89 26.70 11.18
C LYS A 441 -13.76 26.97 9.96
N CYS A 442 -15.04 27.30 10.15
CA CYS A 442 -15.94 27.60 9.04
C CYS A 442 -15.52 28.89 8.27
N SER A 443 -14.78 29.78 8.91
CA SER A 443 -14.21 30.98 8.26
C SER A 443 -13.12 30.64 7.21
N GLU A 444 -12.51 29.47 7.30
CA GLU A 444 -11.49 29.00 6.33
C GLU A 444 -12.14 28.35 5.09
N LEU A 445 -13.43 28.02 5.13
CA LEU A 445 -14.17 27.38 4.03
C LEU A 445 -14.33 28.23 2.77
N PRO A 446 -14.63 29.52 2.83
CA PRO A 446 -14.81 30.35 1.62
C PRO A 446 -13.57 30.34 0.71
N PHE A 447 -12.38 30.26 1.30
CA PHE A 447 -11.12 30.18 0.55
C PHE A 447 -10.89 28.82 -0.15
N LEU A 448 -11.71 27.82 0.16
CA LEU A 448 -11.62 26.46 -0.42
C LEU A 448 -12.62 26.24 -1.57
N LEU A 449 -13.59 27.14 -1.73
CA LEU A 449 -14.67 27.02 -2.73
C LEU A 449 -14.39 27.82 -4.00
N PHE A 450 -13.31 28.57 -4.05
CA PHE A 450 -12.79 29.32 -5.18
C PHE A 450 -11.37 28.86 -5.48
#